data_221f1464332431cc4372bbde3a95ca33
#
_entry.id   221f1464332431cc4372bbde3a95ca33
#
_cell.length_a   1.000
_cell.length_b   1.000
_cell.length_c   1.000
_cell.angle_alpha   90.00
_cell.angle_beta   90.00
_cell.angle_gamma   90.00
#
_symmetry.space_group_name_H-M   'P 1'
#
loop_
_entity.id
_entity.type
_entity.pdbx_description
1 polymer ?
#
loop_
_entity_poly.entity_id
_entity_poly.type
_entity_poly.pdbx_seq_one_letter_code
_entity_poly.pdbx_strand_id
1 'polypeptide(L)'
;AGCVAADFPGRRAAEGGRRIPPSELEKIGARMKGSAALWRRYYDETTGLLVDSEYYEGTKWNYSFRLLHDMQGRVELAGGSEKFVALLDRFFGYGAEPVVRAFDPADDTTRAALYDCHRFCGYNNEPDIEAPYAYLWAGRHDRTAQVVRSVLRHNFTVGRGGLPGNDDSGGLSSAFVWNALGLFPVTGQPIVLIGSPCFREASLRVGEETLTIAAPGAGDEAIYVRAATLNGVSLNRAWLTVDELTAGGELTFEMSATPTDFGAEVPPSYP
;
A
#
# COMPACT_ATOMS: atom_id res chain seq x y z
N ALA A 1 11.81 6.37 5.36
CA ALA A 1 11.72 6.18 6.82
C ALA A 1 12.38 7.30 7.62
N GLY A 2 13.36 7.97 7.06
CA GLY A 2 14.17 8.94 7.79
C GLY A 2 13.69 10.37 7.80
N CYS A 3 13.00 10.81 6.78
CA CYS A 3 12.52 12.19 6.73
C CYS A 3 11.37 12.44 7.71
N VAL A 4 10.63 11.43 8.07
CA VAL A 4 9.44 11.51 8.94
C VAL A 4 9.80 11.63 10.43
N ALA A 5 10.95 11.12 10.85
CA ALA A 5 11.35 11.19 12.26
C ALA A 5 11.61 12.63 12.76
N ALA A 6 11.85 13.59 11.85
CA ALA A 6 12.09 14.99 12.22
C ALA A 6 10.79 15.79 12.45
N ASP A 7 9.66 15.34 11.92
CA ASP A 7 8.39 16.06 11.98
C ASP A 7 7.38 15.48 13.00
N PHE A 8 7.78 14.46 13.78
CA PHE A 8 6.96 13.96 14.88
C PHE A 8 7.11 14.82 16.14
N PRO A 9 6.22 15.77 16.43
CA PRO A 9 6.24 16.48 17.70
C PRO A 9 5.81 15.52 18.80
N GLY A 10 6.78 15.11 19.61
CA GLY A 10 6.57 14.78 21.00
C GLY A 10 5.54 13.74 21.39
N ARG A 11 5.41 12.57 20.70
CA ARG A 11 4.78 11.42 21.33
C ARG A 11 5.64 10.94 22.48
N ARG A 12 5.06 10.87 23.68
CA ARG A 12 5.71 10.34 24.88
C ARG A 12 6.24 8.95 24.54
N ALA A 13 7.56 8.80 24.58
CA ALA A 13 8.15 7.48 24.67
C ALA A 13 7.54 6.80 25.91
N ALA A 14 7.21 5.54 25.80
CA ALA A 14 6.78 4.74 26.95
C ALA A 14 7.74 5.01 28.14
N GLU A 15 7.22 5.14 29.32
CA GLU A 15 7.98 5.46 30.52
C GLU A 15 9.20 4.54 30.63
N GLY A 16 10.41 5.14 30.50
CA GLY A 16 11.69 4.42 30.54
C GLY A 16 12.56 4.54 29.28
N GLY A 17 12.04 5.05 28.14
CA GLY A 17 12.83 5.28 26.93
C GLY A 17 13.75 6.49 27.05
N ARG A 18 15.02 6.34 26.64
CA ARG A 18 15.99 7.46 26.57
C ARG A 18 15.48 8.46 25.55
N ARG A 19 15.10 9.67 25.98
CA ARG A 19 14.72 10.77 25.08
C ARG A 19 15.93 11.18 24.26
N ILE A 20 15.81 11.13 22.93
CA ILE A 20 16.82 11.70 22.03
C ILE A 20 16.69 13.22 22.10
N PRO A 21 17.77 13.98 22.37
CA PRO A 21 17.74 15.43 22.40
C PRO A 21 17.30 16.00 21.05
N PRO A 22 16.55 17.12 21.00
CA PRO A 22 16.12 17.76 19.75
C PRO A 22 17.26 18.01 18.75
N SER A 23 18.44 18.46 19.24
CA SER A 23 19.62 18.69 18.41
C SER A 23 20.20 17.40 17.78
N GLU A 24 19.99 16.25 18.40
CA GLU A 24 20.40 14.96 17.86
C GLU A 24 19.38 14.45 16.83
N LEU A 25 18.08 14.71 17.07
CA LEU A 25 17.02 14.44 16.09
C LEU A 25 17.20 15.28 14.82
N GLU A 26 17.56 16.55 14.94
CA GLU A 26 17.89 17.41 13.79
C GLU A 26 19.08 16.86 12.99
N LYS A 27 20.15 16.43 13.67
CA LYS A 27 21.31 15.81 13.01
C LYS A 27 20.95 14.49 12.31
N ILE A 28 20.15 13.67 12.96
CA ILE A 28 19.63 12.43 12.36
C ILE A 28 18.79 12.78 11.13
N GLY A 29 17.84 13.71 11.25
CA GLY A 29 17.01 14.16 10.14
C GLY A 29 17.82 14.69 8.96
N ALA A 30 18.85 15.52 9.21
CA ALA A 30 19.73 16.03 8.16
C ALA A 30 20.53 14.92 7.46
N ARG A 31 21.05 13.93 8.21
CA ARG A 31 21.74 12.76 7.62
C ARG A 31 20.80 11.92 6.78
N MET A 32 19.58 11.74 7.24
CA MET A 32 18.58 10.93 6.54
C MET A 32 18.10 11.64 5.26
N LYS A 33 17.89 12.96 5.29
CA LYS A 33 17.62 13.76 4.09
C LYS A 33 18.75 13.68 3.07
N GLY A 34 20.01 13.74 3.51
CA GLY A 34 21.17 13.55 2.63
C GLY A 34 21.27 12.17 1.97
N SER A 35 20.67 11.15 2.59
CA SER A 35 20.60 9.80 2.06
C SER A 35 19.31 9.52 1.29
N ALA A 36 18.29 10.37 1.40
CA ALA A 36 16.96 10.14 0.87
C ALA A 36 16.96 9.94 -0.66
N ALA A 37 17.78 10.69 -1.38
CA ALA A 37 17.88 10.59 -2.84
C ALA A 37 18.71 9.40 -3.35
N LEU A 38 19.37 8.63 -2.45
CA LEU A 38 20.22 7.51 -2.87
C LEU A 38 19.45 6.40 -3.58
N TRP A 39 18.17 6.23 -3.30
CA TRP A 39 17.35 5.22 -3.94
C TRP A 39 17.33 5.35 -5.47
N ARG A 40 17.45 6.58 -6.02
CA ARG A 40 17.47 6.84 -7.47
C ARG A 40 18.59 6.09 -8.19
N ARG A 41 19.72 5.82 -7.51
CA ARG A 41 20.87 5.11 -8.07
C ARG A 41 20.60 3.63 -8.36
N TYR A 42 19.56 3.08 -7.75
CA TYR A 42 19.20 1.68 -7.92
C TYR A 42 18.13 1.46 -8.98
N TYR A 43 17.63 2.54 -9.60
CA TYR A 43 16.67 2.45 -10.70
C TYR A 43 17.33 2.79 -12.03
N ASP A 44 16.99 2.00 -13.03
CA ASP A 44 17.34 2.24 -14.43
C ASP A 44 16.26 3.13 -15.06
N GLU A 45 16.61 4.37 -15.40
CA GLU A 45 15.71 5.35 -16.00
C GLU A 45 15.17 4.91 -17.38
N THR A 46 15.88 4.01 -18.08
CA THR A 46 15.45 3.48 -19.36
C THR A 46 14.26 2.53 -19.23
N THR A 47 14.30 1.67 -18.21
CA THR A 47 13.28 0.66 -17.95
C THR A 47 12.25 1.11 -16.92
N GLY A 48 12.58 2.08 -16.09
CA GLY A 48 11.78 2.50 -14.94
C GLY A 48 11.71 1.46 -13.81
N LEU A 49 12.56 0.45 -13.83
CA LEU A 49 12.64 -0.61 -12.83
C LEU A 49 13.97 -0.53 -12.07
N LEU A 50 14.09 -1.29 -11.00
CA LEU A 50 15.37 -1.48 -10.34
C LEU A 50 16.37 -2.12 -11.31
N VAL A 51 17.66 -1.78 -11.13
CA VAL A 51 18.75 -2.40 -11.90
C VAL A 51 18.77 -3.92 -11.67
N ASP A 52 19.29 -4.66 -12.65
CA ASP A 52 19.46 -6.11 -12.50
C ASP A 52 20.47 -6.41 -11.40
N SER A 53 20.04 -7.22 -10.44
CA SER A 53 20.83 -7.67 -9.29
C SER A 53 20.20 -8.94 -8.71
N GLU A 54 20.88 -9.55 -7.76
CA GLU A 54 20.30 -10.60 -6.93
C GLU A 54 19.42 -9.96 -5.86
N TYR A 55 18.14 -10.34 -5.85
CA TYR A 55 17.14 -9.90 -4.88
C TYR A 55 16.78 -11.05 -3.96
N TYR A 56 16.72 -10.78 -2.67
CA TYR A 56 16.32 -11.78 -1.69
C TYR A 56 14.84 -12.12 -1.85
N GLU A 57 14.57 -13.41 -2.06
CA GLU A 57 13.19 -13.93 -2.18
C GLU A 57 12.29 -13.18 -3.17
N GLY A 58 12.85 -12.73 -4.28
CA GLY A 58 12.09 -11.98 -5.27
C GLY A 58 12.92 -11.59 -6.48
N THR A 59 12.39 -10.70 -7.26
CA THR A 59 12.99 -10.17 -8.48
C THR A 59 13.02 -8.65 -8.44
N LYS A 60 13.69 -8.03 -9.43
CA LYS A 60 13.62 -6.58 -9.61
C LYS A 60 12.18 -6.06 -9.74
N TRP A 61 11.26 -6.87 -10.24
CA TRP A 61 9.86 -6.49 -10.40
C TRP A 61 9.16 -6.32 -9.05
N ASN A 62 9.27 -7.31 -8.14
CA ASN A 62 8.68 -7.25 -6.80
C ASN A 62 9.18 -6.03 -6.03
N TYR A 63 10.51 -5.81 -6.06
CA TYR A 63 11.13 -4.72 -5.31
C TYR A 63 10.96 -3.34 -5.96
N SER A 64 10.69 -3.25 -7.27
CA SER A 64 10.54 -1.96 -7.97
C SER A 64 9.32 -1.16 -7.55
N PHE A 65 8.30 -1.79 -6.97
CA PHE A 65 7.03 -1.15 -6.64
C PHE A 65 6.79 -1.00 -5.15
N ARG A 66 7.83 -1.16 -4.33
CA ARG A 66 7.77 -0.82 -2.92
C ARG A 66 7.48 0.66 -2.71
N LEU A 67 6.74 0.98 -1.65
CA LEU A 67 6.41 2.35 -1.32
C LEU A 67 7.62 3.07 -0.74
N LEU A 68 8.15 4.01 -1.51
CA LEU A 68 9.25 4.86 -1.10
C LEU A 68 8.73 6.10 -0.38
N HIS A 69 9.59 6.76 0.37
CA HIS A 69 9.28 8.08 0.95
C HIS A 69 9.03 9.14 -0.13
N ASP A 70 9.70 9.03 -1.30
CA ASP A 70 9.57 9.92 -2.46
C ASP A 70 8.91 9.18 -3.64
N MET A 71 7.63 8.86 -3.50
CA MET A 71 6.88 8.19 -4.57
C MET A 71 6.62 9.09 -5.76
N GLN A 72 6.49 10.41 -5.57
CA GLN A 72 6.36 11.33 -6.69
C GLN A 72 7.62 11.33 -7.57
N GLY A 73 8.80 11.44 -6.95
CA GLY A 73 10.06 11.29 -7.66
C GLY A 73 10.22 9.91 -8.30
N ARG A 74 9.63 8.86 -7.73
CA ARG A 74 9.58 7.53 -8.33
C ARG A 74 8.74 7.50 -9.61
N VAL A 75 7.58 8.15 -9.60
CA VAL A 75 6.71 8.29 -10.78
C VAL A 75 7.42 9.10 -11.88
N GLU A 76 8.06 10.22 -11.53
CA GLU A 76 8.83 11.05 -12.45
C GLU A 76 9.98 10.26 -13.10
N LEU A 77 10.74 9.49 -12.30
CA LEU A 77 11.82 8.65 -12.79
C LEU A 77 11.33 7.59 -13.79
N ALA A 78 10.13 7.07 -13.62
CA ALA A 78 9.53 6.15 -14.59
C ALA A 78 9.09 6.85 -15.88
N GLY A 79 9.17 8.18 -15.96
CA GLY A 79 8.77 8.98 -17.10
C GLY A 79 7.32 9.47 -17.06
N GLY A 80 6.76 9.59 -15.83
CA GLY A 80 5.43 10.12 -15.56
C GLY A 80 4.37 9.05 -15.28
N SER A 81 3.19 9.52 -14.87
CA SER A 81 2.11 8.66 -14.38
C SER A 81 1.67 7.59 -15.38
N GLU A 82 1.52 7.92 -16.67
CA GLU A 82 1.10 6.95 -17.69
C GLU A 82 2.08 5.79 -17.83
N LYS A 83 3.39 6.10 -17.89
CA LYS A 83 4.41 5.06 -17.99
C LYS A 83 4.52 4.25 -16.69
N PHE A 84 4.39 4.90 -15.54
CA PHE A 84 4.39 4.22 -14.27
C PHE A 84 3.21 3.26 -14.11
N VAL A 85 1.99 3.69 -14.51
CA VAL A 85 0.81 2.83 -14.58
C VAL A 85 1.04 1.65 -15.53
N ALA A 86 1.62 1.88 -16.72
CA ALA A 86 1.90 0.80 -17.67
C ALA A 86 2.89 -0.24 -17.11
N LEU A 87 3.86 0.17 -16.30
CA LEU A 87 4.78 -0.75 -15.61
C LEU A 87 4.05 -1.56 -14.53
N LEU A 88 3.20 -0.91 -13.72
CA LEU A 88 2.37 -1.59 -12.73
C LEU A 88 1.37 -2.54 -13.40
N ASP A 89 0.68 -2.10 -14.44
CA ASP A 89 -0.25 -2.93 -15.19
C ASP A 89 0.45 -4.18 -15.74
N ARG A 90 1.67 -4.03 -16.27
CA ARG A 90 2.47 -5.17 -16.70
C ARG A 90 2.83 -6.10 -15.54
N PHE A 91 3.22 -5.57 -14.40
CA PHE A 91 3.55 -6.35 -13.19
C PHE A 91 2.34 -7.13 -12.71
N PHE A 92 1.18 -6.51 -12.61
CA PHE A 92 -0.06 -7.16 -12.17
C PHE A 92 -0.73 -8.00 -13.27
N GLY A 93 -0.24 -7.98 -14.50
CA GLY A 93 -0.74 -8.81 -15.60
C GLY A 93 -1.95 -8.25 -16.33
N TYR A 94 -2.25 -6.95 -16.21
CA TYR A 94 -3.30 -6.33 -17.02
C TYR A 94 -2.96 -6.43 -18.52
N GLY A 95 -3.99 -6.73 -19.36
CA GLY A 95 -3.83 -6.94 -20.78
C GLY A 95 -3.35 -8.33 -21.18
N ALA A 96 -2.95 -9.17 -20.22
CA ALA A 96 -2.80 -10.62 -20.42
C ALA A 96 -3.99 -11.31 -19.74
N GLU A 97 -4.69 -12.15 -20.43
CA GLU A 97 -5.73 -12.97 -19.79
C GLU A 97 -5.10 -14.13 -18.99
N PRO A 98 -5.56 -14.35 -17.78
CA PRO A 98 -6.49 -13.55 -16.98
C PRO A 98 -5.81 -12.39 -16.25
N VAL A 99 -6.43 -11.23 -16.31
CA VAL A 99 -6.06 -10.08 -15.46
C VAL A 99 -6.17 -10.51 -14.02
N VAL A 100 -5.03 -10.55 -13.30
CA VAL A 100 -5.02 -10.87 -11.87
C VAL A 100 -6.19 -11.82 -11.51
N ARG A 101 -6.40 -12.84 -12.30
CA ARG A 101 -6.98 -14.03 -11.72
C ARG A 101 -5.87 -14.55 -10.86
N ALA A 102 -5.95 -13.92 -9.82
CA ALA A 102 -5.44 -14.36 -8.64
C ALA A 102 -5.01 -15.78 -8.79
N PHE A 103 -3.85 -15.99 -8.66
CA PHE A 103 -3.28 -17.08 -8.00
C PHE A 103 -4.38 -17.99 -7.40
N ASP A 104 -4.69 -19.08 -8.07
CA ASP A 104 -5.37 -20.19 -7.43
C ASP A 104 -4.32 -20.91 -6.59
N PRO A 105 -4.36 -20.82 -5.25
CA PRO A 105 -3.40 -21.50 -4.39
C PRO A 105 -3.43 -23.03 -4.58
N ALA A 106 -4.47 -23.57 -5.20
CA ALA A 106 -4.59 -24.98 -5.56
C ALA A 106 -3.93 -25.31 -6.90
N ASP A 107 -3.56 -24.33 -7.72
CA ASP A 107 -2.92 -24.54 -9.01
C ASP A 107 -1.41 -24.26 -8.96
N ASP A 108 -0.64 -25.29 -8.61
CA ASP A 108 0.83 -25.22 -8.57
C ASP A 108 1.46 -24.87 -9.93
N THR A 109 0.78 -25.15 -11.04
CA THR A 109 1.31 -24.86 -12.39
C THR A 109 1.22 -23.36 -12.67
N THR A 110 0.14 -22.73 -12.26
CA THR A 110 -0.02 -21.27 -12.35
C THR A 110 0.99 -20.55 -11.47
N ARG A 111 1.27 -21.08 -10.27
CA ARG A 111 2.27 -20.55 -9.34
C ARG A 111 3.67 -20.56 -9.96
N ALA A 112 4.10 -21.69 -10.51
CA ALA A 112 5.40 -21.82 -11.16
C ALA A 112 5.53 -20.86 -12.35
N ALA A 113 4.51 -20.76 -13.19
CA ALA A 113 4.48 -19.88 -14.35
C ALA A 113 4.55 -18.39 -13.97
N LEU A 114 3.96 -17.99 -12.84
CA LEU A 114 4.03 -16.62 -12.35
C LEU A 114 5.43 -16.26 -11.84
N TYR A 115 6.10 -17.17 -11.15
CA TYR A 115 7.51 -16.99 -10.75
C TYR A 115 8.42 -16.85 -11.97
N ASP A 116 8.26 -17.68 -12.98
CA ASP A 116 9.08 -17.64 -14.19
C ASP A 116 8.83 -16.39 -15.05
N CYS A 117 7.65 -15.80 -14.97
CA CYS A 117 7.27 -14.63 -15.76
C CYS A 117 7.64 -13.29 -15.11
N HIS A 118 8.27 -13.25 -13.93
CA HIS A 118 8.56 -12.03 -13.19
C HIS A 118 7.32 -11.15 -12.94
N ARG A 119 6.18 -11.79 -12.67
CA ARG A 119 4.90 -11.14 -12.42
C ARG A 119 4.54 -11.19 -10.94
N PHE A 120 3.52 -10.41 -10.61
CA PHE A 120 2.89 -10.46 -9.31
C PHE A 120 2.24 -11.83 -9.06
N CYS A 121 2.62 -12.46 -7.96
CA CYS A 121 2.13 -13.79 -7.57
C CYS A 121 1.28 -13.77 -6.28
N GLY A 122 0.63 -12.65 -6.02
CA GLY A 122 -0.16 -12.44 -4.81
C GLY A 122 0.69 -11.95 -3.63
N TYR A 123 0.10 -11.90 -2.46
CA TYR A 123 0.79 -11.50 -1.22
C TYR A 123 1.60 -12.66 -0.63
N ASN A 124 2.47 -13.25 -1.41
CA ASN A 124 3.28 -14.39 -0.94
C ASN A 124 4.54 -13.95 -0.18
N ASN A 125 4.94 -12.68 -0.33
CA ASN A 125 6.08 -12.08 0.36
C ASN A 125 5.86 -10.56 0.57
N GLU A 126 6.60 -9.96 1.50
CA GLU A 126 6.42 -8.57 1.92
C GLU A 126 6.59 -7.53 0.80
N PRO A 127 7.52 -7.66 -0.16
CA PRO A 127 7.64 -6.70 -1.25
C PRO A 127 6.35 -6.52 -2.06
N ASP A 128 5.52 -7.56 -2.14
CA ASP A 128 4.29 -7.55 -2.93
C ASP A 128 3.10 -6.92 -2.21
N ILE A 129 3.14 -6.83 -0.88
CA ILE A 129 2.04 -6.27 -0.06
C ILE A 129 1.82 -4.78 -0.33
N GLU A 130 2.90 -4.04 -0.56
CA GLU A 130 2.85 -2.59 -0.78
C GLU A 130 2.51 -2.22 -2.23
N ALA A 131 2.91 -3.06 -3.18
CA ALA A 131 2.87 -2.76 -4.61
C ALA A 131 1.49 -2.30 -5.15
N PRO A 132 0.33 -2.85 -4.73
CA PRO A 132 -0.97 -2.40 -5.21
C PRO A 132 -1.26 -0.93 -4.91
N TYR A 133 -0.68 -0.40 -3.85
CA TYR A 133 -0.90 0.98 -3.42
C TYR A 133 -0.05 1.99 -4.18
N ALA A 134 0.98 1.55 -4.91
CA ALA A 134 1.78 2.43 -5.76
C ALA A 134 0.96 3.16 -6.83
N TYR A 135 -0.15 2.58 -7.27
CA TYR A 135 -1.09 3.22 -8.21
C TYR A 135 -1.67 4.54 -7.70
N LEU A 136 -1.78 4.73 -6.38
CA LEU A 136 -2.36 5.94 -5.80
C LEU A 136 -1.58 7.21 -6.15
N TRP A 137 -0.24 7.12 -6.29
CA TRP A 137 0.60 8.23 -6.73
C TRP A 137 0.47 8.54 -8.23
N ALA A 138 -0.21 7.68 -8.97
CA ALA A 138 -0.56 7.91 -10.37
C ALA A 138 -2.07 8.17 -10.57
N GLY A 139 -2.83 8.40 -9.47
CA GLY A 139 -4.26 8.71 -9.52
C GLY A 139 -5.16 7.53 -9.95
N ARG A 140 -4.71 6.29 -9.74
CA ARG A 140 -5.42 5.08 -10.17
C ARG A 140 -5.88 4.24 -8.98
N HIS A 141 -6.71 4.84 -8.12
CA HIS A 141 -7.33 4.12 -7.00
C HIS A 141 -8.15 2.90 -7.47
N ASP A 142 -8.78 2.98 -8.63
CA ASP A 142 -9.51 1.87 -9.24
C ASP A 142 -8.64 0.62 -9.41
N ARG A 143 -7.39 0.78 -9.83
CA ARG A 143 -6.41 -0.31 -9.96
C ARG A 143 -6.03 -0.88 -8.59
N THR A 144 -5.77 -0.03 -7.61
CA THR A 144 -5.53 -0.47 -6.22
C THR A 144 -6.69 -1.32 -5.71
N ALA A 145 -7.93 -0.85 -5.87
CA ALA A 145 -9.12 -1.59 -5.44
C ALA A 145 -9.22 -2.97 -6.11
N GLN A 146 -9.01 -3.04 -7.42
CA GLN A 146 -9.05 -4.30 -8.17
C GLN A 146 -8.02 -5.31 -7.66
N VAL A 147 -6.76 -4.89 -7.54
CA VAL A 147 -5.68 -5.79 -7.12
C VAL A 147 -5.89 -6.25 -5.68
N VAL A 148 -6.14 -5.32 -4.75
CA VAL A 148 -6.36 -5.64 -3.34
C VAL A 148 -7.53 -6.61 -3.16
N ARG A 149 -8.68 -6.33 -3.77
CA ARG A 149 -9.87 -7.20 -3.66
C ARG A 149 -9.64 -8.58 -4.29
N SER A 150 -8.92 -8.63 -5.40
CA SER A 150 -8.53 -9.89 -6.03
C SER A 150 -7.64 -10.72 -5.11
N VAL A 151 -6.61 -10.12 -4.54
CA VAL A 151 -5.70 -10.80 -3.59
C VAL A 151 -6.46 -11.34 -2.38
N LEU A 152 -7.29 -10.51 -1.75
CA LEU A 152 -8.06 -10.94 -0.57
C LEU A 152 -9.00 -12.11 -0.89
N ARG A 153 -9.57 -12.13 -2.07
CA ARG A 153 -10.51 -13.17 -2.49
C ARG A 153 -9.82 -14.49 -2.81
N HIS A 154 -8.63 -14.45 -3.42
CA HIS A 154 -8.05 -15.62 -4.05
C HIS A 154 -6.76 -16.14 -3.40
N ASN A 155 -6.05 -15.27 -2.67
CA ASN A 155 -4.79 -15.68 -2.03
C ASN A 155 -4.95 -16.07 -0.56
N PHE A 156 -6.03 -15.67 0.07
CA PHE A 156 -6.31 -16.03 1.46
C PHE A 156 -7.49 -16.99 1.55
N THR A 157 -7.32 -18.07 2.31
CA THR A 157 -8.35 -19.08 2.50
C THR A 157 -8.47 -19.45 3.98
N VAL A 158 -9.43 -20.31 4.32
CA VAL A 158 -9.59 -20.82 5.69
C VAL A 158 -8.76 -22.09 5.92
N GLY A 159 -8.34 -22.32 7.16
CA GLY A 159 -7.66 -23.53 7.58
C GLY A 159 -6.13 -23.48 7.44
N ARG A 160 -5.50 -24.67 7.56
CA ARG A 160 -4.03 -24.78 7.41
C ARG A 160 -3.63 -24.47 5.97
N GLY A 161 -2.63 -23.60 5.81
CA GLY A 161 -2.22 -23.12 4.47
C GLY A 161 -3.15 -22.03 3.92
N GLY A 162 -3.95 -21.38 4.78
CA GLY A 162 -4.82 -20.28 4.39
C GLY A 162 -4.10 -18.97 4.08
N LEU A 163 -2.80 -18.89 4.34
CA LEU A 163 -1.94 -17.76 3.96
C LEU A 163 -1.19 -18.08 2.67
N PRO A 164 -0.98 -17.09 1.80
CA PRO A 164 -0.34 -17.29 0.50
C PRO A 164 1.18 -17.54 0.55
N GLY A 165 1.80 -17.32 1.70
CA GLY A 165 3.23 -17.50 1.95
C GLY A 165 3.55 -17.60 3.43
N ASN A 166 4.80 -17.36 3.79
CA ASN A 166 5.22 -17.31 5.18
C ASN A 166 4.67 -16.03 5.83
N ASP A 167 4.09 -16.16 7.03
CA ASP A 167 3.47 -15.02 7.73
C ASP A 167 4.49 -14.02 8.29
N ASP A 168 5.71 -14.45 8.54
CA ASP A 168 6.86 -13.65 8.96
C ASP A 168 6.54 -12.59 10.03
N SER A 169 6.31 -13.08 11.25
CA SER A 169 5.92 -12.23 12.38
C SER A 169 4.55 -11.55 12.23
N GLY A 170 3.66 -12.10 11.44
CA GLY A 170 2.30 -11.62 11.24
C GLY A 170 2.16 -10.64 10.08
N GLY A 171 3.15 -10.58 9.16
CA GLY A 171 3.12 -9.67 8.02
C GLY A 171 1.94 -9.89 7.09
N LEU A 172 1.73 -11.13 6.65
CA LEU A 172 0.61 -11.46 5.75
C LEU A 172 -0.75 -11.40 6.46
N SER A 173 -0.82 -11.87 7.70
CA SER A 173 -2.03 -11.77 8.53
C SER A 173 -2.43 -10.31 8.75
N SER A 174 -1.47 -9.44 9.06
CA SER A 174 -1.70 -7.99 9.22
C SER A 174 -2.12 -7.35 7.91
N ALA A 175 -1.49 -7.72 6.79
CA ALA A 175 -1.86 -7.24 5.47
C ALA A 175 -3.31 -7.61 5.13
N PHE A 176 -3.74 -8.86 5.42
CA PHE A 176 -5.13 -9.26 5.24
C PHE A 176 -6.09 -8.37 6.02
N VAL A 177 -5.83 -8.18 7.31
CA VAL A 177 -6.72 -7.39 8.19
C VAL A 177 -6.80 -5.93 7.72
N TRP A 178 -5.66 -5.27 7.48
CA TRP A 178 -5.65 -3.89 7.03
C TRP A 178 -6.35 -3.70 5.69
N ASN A 179 -6.05 -4.56 4.71
CA ASN A 179 -6.68 -4.50 3.39
C ASN A 179 -8.19 -4.78 3.46
N ALA A 180 -8.63 -5.72 4.31
CA ALA A 180 -10.05 -6.02 4.51
C ALA A 180 -10.83 -4.86 5.14
N LEU A 181 -10.18 -4.06 5.99
CA LEU A 181 -10.71 -2.80 6.52
C LEU A 181 -10.75 -1.68 5.47
N GLY A 182 -10.10 -1.86 4.31
CA GLY A 182 -9.95 -0.84 3.29
C GLY A 182 -8.87 0.19 3.60
N LEU A 183 -7.91 -0.14 4.44
CA LEU A 183 -6.83 0.73 4.89
C LEU A 183 -5.47 0.05 4.72
N PHE A 184 -4.41 0.86 4.60
CA PHE A 184 -3.04 0.36 4.55
C PHE A 184 -2.06 1.37 5.16
N PRO A 185 -1.56 1.16 6.38
CA PRO A 185 -0.54 2.01 6.99
C PRO A 185 0.79 1.88 6.24
N VAL A 186 1.36 3.00 5.83
CA VAL A 186 2.66 3.00 5.14
C VAL A 186 3.79 2.97 6.18
N THR A 187 4.62 1.94 6.11
CA THR A 187 5.72 1.77 7.05
C THR A 187 6.67 2.97 7.05
N GLY A 188 6.87 3.57 8.21
CA GLY A 188 7.79 4.70 8.40
C GLY A 188 7.30 6.04 7.85
N GLN A 189 6.03 6.15 7.44
CA GLN A 189 5.41 7.38 6.98
C GLN A 189 4.14 7.68 7.81
N PRO A 190 3.78 8.96 8.01
CA PRO A 190 2.63 9.34 8.84
C PRO A 190 1.31 9.29 8.06
N ILE A 191 1.16 8.35 7.16
CA ILE A 191 -0.02 8.19 6.29
C ILE A 191 -0.57 6.77 6.32
N VAL A 192 -1.88 6.69 6.11
CA VAL A 192 -2.64 5.46 5.93
C VAL A 192 -3.38 5.58 4.61
N LEU A 193 -3.08 4.68 3.68
CA LEU A 193 -3.70 4.67 2.36
C LEU A 193 -5.09 4.05 2.42
N ILE A 194 -5.99 4.52 1.57
CA ILE A 194 -7.33 3.97 1.40
C ILE A 194 -7.32 3.01 0.21
N GLY A 195 -7.70 1.77 0.48
CA GLY A 195 -7.91 0.73 -0.52
C GLY A 195 -9.40 0.51 -0.79
N SER A 196 -9.86 -0.74 -0.62
CA SER A 196 -11.25 -1.14 -0.88
C SER A 196 -11.78 -1.99 0.29
N PRO A 197 -12.67 -1.47 1.14
CA PRO A 197 -13.19 -2.20 2.28
C PRO A 197 -14.00 -3.43 1.84
N CYS A 198 -13.83 -4.55 2.56
CA CYS A 198 -14.57 -5.78 2.34
C CYS A 198 -15.84 -5.88 3.20
N PHE A 199 -15.87 -5.18 4.32
CA PHE A 199 -16.96 -5.22 5.29
C PHE A 199 -17.86 -4.02 5.15
N ARG A 200 -19.15 -4.22 5.37
CA ARG A 200 -20.15 -3.13 5.40
C ARG A 200 -19.99 -2.24 6.61
N GLU A 201 -19.47 -2.80 7.68
CA GLU A 201 -19.19 -2.09 8.91
C GLU A 201 -18.02 -2.77 9.62
N ALA A 202 -17.11 -1.98 10.17
CA ALA A 202 -16.03 -2.43 11.03
C ALA A 202 -15.73 -1.38 12.10
N SER A 203 -15.14 -1.80 13.20
CA SER A 203 -14.72 -0.93 14.29
C SER A 203 -13.26 -1.23 14.61
N LEU A 204 -12.43 -0.20 14.55
CA LEU A 204 -11.00 -0.26 14.82
C LEU A 204 -10.68 0.58 16.05
N ARG A 205 -10.21 -0.08 17.11
CA ARG A 205 -9.72 0.62 18.30
C ARG A 205 -8.27 1.04 18.07
N VAL A 206 -7.99 2.35 18.16
CA VAL A 206 -6.66 2.92 18.01
C VAL A 206 -6.32 3.73 19.27
N GLY A 207 -5.54 3.13 20.15
CA GLY A 207 -5.28 3.70 21.48
C GLY A 207 -6.54 3.72 22.34
N GLU A 208 -6.95 4.89 22.79
CA GLU A 208 -8.18 5.08 23.60
C GLU A 208 -9.41 5.38 22.71
N GLU A 209 -9.19 5.77 21.46
CA GLU A 209 -10.22 6.15 20.51
C GLU A 209 -10.67 4.98 19.65
N THR A 210 -11.81 5.14 18.99
CA THR A 210 -12.37 4.15 18.07
C THR A 210 -12.70 4.82 16.75
N LEU A 211 -12.23 4.23 15.64
CA LEU A 211 -12.65 4.58 14.29
C LEU A 211 -13.68 3.55 13.83
N THR A 212 -14.88 4.01 13.55
CA THR A 212 -15.93 3.23 12.85
C THR A 212 -15.73 3.37 11.36
N ILE A 213 -15.70 2.26 10.63
CA ILE A 213 -15.62 2.23 9.17
C ILE A 213 -16.98 1.75 8.67
N ALA A 214 -17.66 2.58 7.89
CA ALA A 214 -18.97 2.28 7.32
C ALA A 214 -18.89 2.24 5.79
N ALA A 215 -19.20 1.10 5.20
CA ALA A 215 -19.26 0.90 3.75
C ALA A 215 -20.49 0.06 3.38
N PRO A 216 -21.71 0.58 3.56
CA PRO A 216 -22.95 -0.21 3.47
C PRO A 216 -23.16 -0.88 2.11
N GLY A 217 -22.55 -0.34 1.05
CA GLY A 217 -22.57 -0.91 -0.30
C GLY A 217 -21.47 -1.91 -0.60
N ALA A 218 -20.51 -2.17 0.32
CA ALA A 218 -19.40 -3.08 0.09
C ALA A 218 -19.87 -4.50 -0.19
N GLY A 219 -19.28 -5.14 -1.18
CA GLY A 219 -19.61 -6.50 -1.60
C GLY A 219 -18.64 -6.99 -2.67
N ASP A 220 -18.90 -8.20 -3.20
CA ASP A 220 -18.02 -8.84 -4.19
C ASP A 220 -17.99 -8.10 -5.54
N GLU A 221 -19.04 -7.41 -5.90
CA GLU A 221 -19.13 -6.65 -7.15
C GLU A 221 -18.83 -5.16 -6.93
N ALA A 222 -19.27 -4.57 -5.80
CA ALA A 222 -19.05 -3.16 -5.50
C ALA A 222 -17.73 -2.97 -4.75
N ILE A 223 -16.63 -3.01 -5.50
CA ILE A 223 -15.26 -2.95 -4.99
C ILE A 223 -14.63 -1.57 -5.09
N TYR A 224 -15.22 -0.66 -5.86
CA TYR A 224 -14.65 0.68 -6.06
C TYR A 224 -15.24 1.66 -5.05
N VAL A 225 -14.39 2.53 -4.52
CA VAL A 225 -14.85 3.65 -3.72
C VAL A 225 -15.26 4.78 -4.67
N ARG A 226 -16.48 5.30 -4.51
CA ARG A 226 -16.98 6.46 -5.26
C ARG A 226 -16.72 7.74 -4.51
N ALA A 227 -16.95 7.72 -3.22
CA ALA A 227 -16.73 8.84 -2.32
C ALA A 227 -16.39 8.33 -0.93
N ALA A 228 -15.70 9.16 -0.16
CA ALA A 228 -15.44 8.90 1.25
C ALA A 228 -15.62 10.17 2.07
N THR A 229 -16.04 10.01 3.32
CA THR A 229 -16.08 11.09 4.31
C THR A 229 -15.41 10.65 5.60
N LEU A 230 -14.72 11.57 6.26
CA LEU A 230 -14.22 11.39 7.62
C LEU A 230 -14.92 12.38 8.53
N ASN A 231 -15.66 11.87 9.51
CA ASN A 231 -16.48 12.68 10.42
C ASN A 231 -17.42 13.65 9.68
N GLY A 232 -18.03 13.17 8.56
CA GLY A 232 -18.93 13.95 7.73
C GLY A 232 -18.24 14.92 6.75
N VAL A 233 -16.91 15.05 6.79
CA VAL A 233 -16.14 15.89 5.87
C VAL A 233 -15.70 15.07 4.66
N SER A 234 -16.02 15.53 3.45
CA SER A 234 -15.66 14.84 2.21
C SER A 234 -14.14 14.77 2.01
N LEU A 235 -13.68 13.58 1.60
CA LEU A 235 -12.29 13.33 1.25
C LEU A 235 -12.13 13.32 -0.28
N ASN A 236 -11.23 14.19 -0.80
CA ASN A 236 -10.83 14.19 -2.21
C ASN A 236 -9.54 13.39 -2.44
N ARG A 237 -9.18 12.55 -1.50
CA ARG A 237 -7.90 11.82 -1.43
C ARG A 237 -8.11 10.39 -0.98
N ALA A 238 -7.29 9.49 -1.48
CA ALA A 238 -7.28 8.08 -1.08
C ALA A 238 -6.25 7.80 0.04
N TRP A 239 -6.16 8.68 1.02
CA TRP A 239 -5.28 8.54 2.17
C TRP A 239 -5.75 9.37 3.37
N LEU A 240 -5.31 8.97 4.54
CA LEU A 240 -5.48 9.67 5.83
C LEU A 240 -4.10 9.93 6.44
N THR A 241 -4.01 10.91 7.31
CA THR A 241 -2.86 11.01 8.21
C THR A 241 -3.01 10.01 9.37
N VAL A 242 -1.89 9.64 10.00
CA VAL A 242 -1.94 8.83 11.21
C VAL A 242 -2.69 9.57 12.34
N ASP A 243 -2.60 10.90 12.40
CA ASP A 243 -3.32 11.69 13.40
C ASP A 243 -4.84 11.62 13.18
N GLU A 244 -5.32 11.68 11.94
CA GLU A 244 -6.74 11.48 11.61
C GLU A 244 -7.22 10.08 11.99
N LEU A 245 -6.42 9.03 11.68
CA LEU A 245 -6.75 7.66 12.08
C LEU A 245 -6.85 7.53 13.62
N THR A 246 -5.90 8.12 14.33
CA THR A 246 -5.79 8.00 15.79
C THR A 246 -6.74 8.90 16.56
N ALA A 247 -7.30 9.92 15.91
CA ALA A 247 -8.38 10.74 16.48
C ALA A 247 -9.73 10.01 16.55
N GLY A 248 -9.86 8.90 15.85
CA GLY A 248 -11.11 8.12 15.82
C GLY A 248 -12.22 8.81 15.05
N GLY A 249 -13.46 8.39 15.31
CA GLY A 249 -14.65 8.92 14.67
C GLY A 249 -15.23 7.97 13.61
N GLU A 250 -15.75 8.51 12.50
CA GLU A 250 -16.43 7.74 11.48
C GLU A 250 -15.82 7.98 10.09
N LEU A 251 -15.35 6.91 9.45
CA LEU A 251 -14.92 6.87 8.05
C LEU A 251 -15.99 6.16 7.23
N THR A 252 -16.67 6.89 6.37
CA THR A 252 -17.80 6.36 5.56
C THR A 252 -17.42 6.29 4.10
N PHE A 253 -17.76 5.17 3.44
CA PHE A 253 -17.52 4.93 2.02
C PHE A 253 -18.82 4.77 1.23
N GLU A 254 -18.93 5.45 0.11
CA GLU A 254 -19.89 5.13 -0.95
C GLU A 254 -19.21 4.20 -1.96
N MET A 255 -19.76 2.99 -2.13
CA MET A 255 -19.18 1.96 -2.97
C MET A 255 -19.82 1.92 -4.37
N SER A 256 -19.06 1.45 -5.37
CA SER A 256 -19.49 1.33 -6.77
C SER A 256 -19.08 -0.01 -7.36
N ALA A 257 -19.88 -0.56 -8.26
CA ALA A 257 -19.55 -1.74 -9.07
C ALA A 257 -18.70 -1.39 -10.31
N THR A 258 -18.57 -0.11 -10.63
CA THR A 258 -17.78 0.36 -11.77
C THR A 258 -16.64 1.26 -11.30
N PRO A 259 -15.49 1.31 -12.03
CA PRO A 259 -14.39 2.21 -11.71
C PRO A 259 -14.84 3.66 -11.54
N THR A 260 -14.15 4.39 -10.69
CA THR A 260 -14.43 5.77 -10.32
C THR A 260 -13.14 6.59 -10.31
N ASP A 261 -13.26 7.91 -10.28
CA ASP A 261 -12.14 8.85 -10.19
C ASP A 261 -11.85 9.26 -8.73
N PHE A 262 -12.21 8.42 -7.74
CA PHE A 262 -11.93 8.70 -6.33
C PHE A 262 -10.42 8.83 -6.07
N GLY A 263 -10.04 9.76 -5.20
CA GLY A 263 -8.64 9.92 -4.79
C GLY A 263 -7.82 10.73 -5.79
N ALA A 264 -8.40 11.77 -6.39
CA ALA A 264 -7.70 12.65 -7.33
C ALA A 264 -6.47 13.35 -6.72
N GLU A 265 -6.50 13.63 -5.42
CA GLU A 265 -5.35 14.14 -4.69
C GLU A 265 -4.42 12.98 -4.31
N VAL A 266 -3.23 12.94 -4.92
CA VAL A 266 -2.24 11.88 -4.67
C VAL A 266 -1.67 11.96 -3.26
N PRO A 267 -1.21 10.83 -2.68
CA PRO A 267 -0.58 10.85 -1.37
C PRO A 267 0.70 11.70 -1.34
N PRO A 268 1.08 12.23 -0.17
CA PRO A 268 2.29 13.03 -0.04
C PRO A 268 3.56 12.25 -0.37
N SER A 269 4.59 12.96 -0.79
CA SER A 269 5.95 12.46 -1.00
C SER A 269 6.93 13.33 -0.22
N TYR A 270 8.02 12.72 0.22
CA TYR A 270 9.03 13.34 1.09
C TYR A 270 10.42 13.22 0.43
N PRO A 271 10.75 14.10 -0.54
CA PRO A 271 11.99 14.05 -1.33
C PRO A 271 13.25 14.33 -0.50
#